data_12d179e05a1adb4ef9b55e0c66491367
#
_entry.id   12d179e05a1adb4ef9b55e0c66491367
#
_cell.length_a   1.000
_cell.length_b   1.000
_cell.length_c   1.000
_cell.angle_alpha   90.00
_cell.angle_beta   90.00
_cell.angle_gamma   90.00
#
_symmetry.space_group_name_H-M   'P 1'
#
loop_
_entity.id
_entity.type
_entity.pdbx_description
1 polymer ?
#
loop_
_entity_poly.entity_id
_entity_poly.type
_entity_poly.pdbx_seq_one_letter_code
_entity_poly.pdbx_strand_id
1 'polypeptide(L)'
;MKFDLDYTLNVLKEMLAIDSPTGFCKEVGILAMELFEKLGITAEIKLKGGVLADLGALCKKENDDNAILLSAHIDTLGAMVAEVKGSGRLRVRPVGGLSAFNTETEFVKVYTRDGKTVEGTLQLCDASAHVNGGVNSSVRNWDNVEVVLDEVVSSAADTKALGIENGCYVCVNPRTVITESGYIKSRYLDDKLSAAILLGFTKYLVDNNIKTDRHIYIHFTTYEEVGHGAAGICPAGVTEIFGVDMGCVGNGLTCTEREVSICAADGSGPYDYDINCKLVELAKKHDIGYAVDMYIMYSSDCSVAVRNFDLRHALIGAGVYASHGYERSHVDGVLNTMKLLAAYLCEEQYPNE
;
A
#
# COMPACT_ATOMS: atom_id res chain seq x y z
N MET A 1 -6.89 -16.32 -22.17
CA MET A 1 -5.91 -15.38 -21.56
C MET A 1 -6.00 -15.52 -20.05
N LYS A 2 -4.87 -15.61 -19.32
CA LYS A 2 -4.89 -15.91 -17.89
C LYS A 2 -4.01 -14.91 -17.14
N PHE A 3 -4.46 -14.42 -15.99
CA PHE A 3 -3.64 -13.64 -15.07
C PHE A 3 -2.59 -14.53 -14.40
N ASP A 4 -1.36 -14.04 -14.29
CA ASP A 4 -0.27 -14.71 -13.59
C ASP A 4 -0.30 -14.34 -12.10
N LEU A 5 -1.10 -15.11 -11.35
CA LEU A 5 -1.25 -14.88 -9.91
C LEU A 5 0.06 -15.15 -9.15
N ASP A 6 0.82 -16.17 -9.56
CA ASP A 6 2.10 -16.50 -8.91
C ASP A 6 3.10 -15.36 -9.04
N TYR A 7 3.19 -14.74 -10.22
CA TYR A 7 3.98 -13.52 -10.40
C TYR A 7 3.52 -12.40 -9.47
N THR A 8 2.21 -12.12 -9.44
CA THR A 8 1.65 -11.05 -8.60
C THR A 8 1.98 -11.26 -7.13
N LEU A 9 1.83 -12.49 -6.63
CA LEU A 9 2.14 -12.83 -5.23
C LEU A 9 3.64 -12.80 -4.92
N ASN A 10 4.50 -13.13 -5.89
CA ASN A 10 5.95 -13.02 -5.71
C ASN A 10 6.39 -11.56 -5.67
N VAL A 11 5.87 -10.71 -6.58
CA VAL A 11 6.09 -9.26 -6.54
C VAL A 11 5.65 -8.66 -5.21
N LEU A 12 4.46 -9.05 -4.72
CA LEU A 12 3.98 -8.62 -3.40
C LEU A 12 4.97 -8.97 -2.29
N LYS A 13 5.48 -10.20 -2.26
CA LYS A 13 6.48 -10.64 -1.26
C LYS A 13 7.77 -9.82 -1.35
N GLU A 14 8.26 -9.57 -2.57
CA GLU A 14 9.46 -8.75 -2.79
C GLU A 14 9.26 -7.33 -2.28
N MET A 15 8.13 -6.69 -2.59
CA MET A 15 7.83 -5.35 -2.12
C MET A 15 7.65 -5.28 -0.59
N LEU A 16 6.96 -6.26 0.01
CA LEU A 16 6.76 -6.33 1.46
C LEU A 16 8.04 -6.60 2.24
N ALA A 17 9.04 -7.21 1.62
CA ALA A 17 10.35 -7.45 2.24
C ALA A 17 11.21 -6.18 2.36
N ILE A 18 10.89 -5.13 1.61
CA ILE A 18 11.58 -3.84 1.68
C ILE A 18 10.82 -2.92 2.63
N ASP A 19 11.51 -2.46 3.67
CA ASP A 19 10.98 -1.46 4.60
C ASP A 19 10.86 -0.10 3.89
N SER A 20 9.67 0.50 3.92
CA SER A 20 9.38 1.75 3.22
C SER A 20 8.43 2.69 3.97
N PRO A 21 8.64 2.97 5.28
CA PRO A 21 7.81 3.98 5.92
C PRO A 21 7.93 5.32 5.20
N THR A 22 6.85 6.10 5.22
CA THR A 22 6.78 7.39 4.51
C THR A 22 8.04 8.23 4.74
N GLY A 23 8.66 8.66 3.64
CA GLY A 23 9.94 9.39 3.66
C GLY A 23 11.19 8.50 3.60
N PHE A 24 11.03 7.17 3.67
CA PHE A 24 12.12 6.17 3.56
C PHE A 24 11.87 5.18 2.43
N CYS A 25 11.47 5.66 1.24
CA CYS A 25 10.91 4.84 0.16
C CYS A 25 11.88 4.59 -1.01
N LYS A 26 13.16 4.98 -0.88
CA LYS A 26 14.11 4.90 -2.01
C LYS A 26 14.24 3.50 -2.58
N GLU A 27 14.46 2.51 -1.74
CA GLU A 27 14.73 1.14 -2.18
C GLU A 27 13.50 0.46 -2.80
N VAL A 28 12.30 0.69 -2.25
CA VAL A 28 11.06 0.17 -2.85
C VAL A 28 10.74 0.86 -4.18
N GLY A 29 11.07 2.16 -4.32
CA GLY A 29 10.95 2.88 -5.60
C GLY A 29 11.89 2.32 -6.67
N ILE A 30 13.14 1.99 -6.31
CA ILE A 30 14.09 1.34 -7.23
C ILE A 30 13.55 -0.03 -7.67
N LEU A 31 13.10 -0.87 -6.72
CA LEU A 31 12.50 -2.16 -7.06
C LEU A 31 11.30 -2.00 -7.99
N ALA A 32 10.39 -1.08 -7.68
CA ALA A 32 9.19 -0.85 -8.49
C ALA A 32 9.55 -0.44 -9.94
N MET A 33 10.51 0.47 -10.11
CA MET A 33 11.01 0.86 -11.44
C MET A 33 11.59 -0.33 -12.19
N GLU A 34 12.46 -1.13 -11.55
CA GLU A 34 13.06 -2.33 -12.16
C GLU A 34 12.02 -3.38 -12.57
N LEU A 35 10.94 -3.53 -11.79
CA LEU A 35 9.85 -4.45 -12.12
C LEU A 35 9.10 -4.02 -13.39
N PHE A 36 8.85 -2.72 -13.57
CA PHE A 36 8.29 -2.20 -14.83
C PHE A 36 9.24 -2.38 -16.00
N GLU A 37 10.52 -2.07 -15.83
CA GLU A 37 11.54 -2.24 -16.87
C GLU A 37 11.68 -3.71 -17.33
N LYS A 38 11.60 -4.67 -16.40
CA LYS A 38 11.57 -6.11 -16.73
C LYS A 38 10.37 -6.52 -17.58
N LEU A 39 9.26 -5.78 -17.51
CA LEU A 39 8.09 -5.94 -18.36
C LEU A 39 8.19 -5.15 -19.68
N GLY A 40 9.29 -4.44 -19.92
CA GLY A 40 9.48 -3.60 -21.10
C GLY A 40 8.71 -2.28 -21.05
N ILE A 41 8.28 -1.85 -19.87
CA ILE A 41 7.56 -0.60 -19.64
C ILE A 41 8.53 0.49 -19.17
N THR A 42 8.45 1.67 -19.79
CA THR A 42 9.23 2.84 -19.38
C THR A 42 8.73 3.35 -18.03
N ALA A 43 9.62 3.49 -17.08
CA ALA A 43 9.29 4.00 -15.76
C ALA A 43 10.37 4.96 -15.24
N GLU A 44 9.99 5.93 -14.43
CA GLU A 44 10.92 6.91 -13.85
C GLU A 44 10.61 7.16 -12.36
N ILE A 45 11.66 7.30 -11.57
CA ILE A 45 11.53 7.70 -10.15
C ILE A 45 11.30 9.21 -10.09
N LYS A 46 10.25 9.63 -9.40
CA LYS A 46 9.90 11.03 -9.18
C LYS A 46 10.59 11.60 -7.93
N LEU A 47 10.59 12.92 -7.79
CA LEU A 47 11.33 13.64 -6.72
C LEU A 47 10.94 13.20 -5.30
N LYS A 48 9.69 12.80 -5.06
CA LYS A 48 9.24 12.26 -3.76
C LYS A 48 9.61 10.79 -3.55
N GLY A 49 10.22 10.12 -4.54
CA GLY A 49 10.62 8.71 -4.48
C GLY A 49 9.58 7.74 -5.06
N GLY A 50 8.41 8.22 -5.47
CA GLY A 50 7.41 7.44 -6.20
C GLY A 50 7.84 7.13 -7.63
N VAL A 51 7.14 6.23 -8.31
CA VAL A 51 7.46 5.77 -9.67
C VAL A 51 6.30 6.06 -10.61
N LEU A 52 6.56 6.74 -11.71
CA LEU A 52 5.61 6.91 -12.79
C LEU A 52 6.01 6.02 -13.97
N ALA A 53 5.12 5.08 -14.31
CA ALA A 53 5.27 4.18 -15.45
C ALA A 53 4.33 4.59 -16.59
N ASP A 54 4.83 4.53 -17.82
CA ASP A 54 4.13 4.90 -19.04
C ASP A 54 3.84 3.64 -19.87
N LEU A 55 2.56 3.27 -19.96
CA LEU A 55 2.10 2.12 -20.75
C LEU A 55 1.63 2.53 -22.17
N GLY A 56 2.00 3.70 -22.66
CA GLY A 56 1.58 4.20 -23.98
C GLY A 56 1.91 3.27 -25.14
N ALA A 57 3.01 2.52 -25.05
CA ALA A 57 3.35 1.49 -26.05
C ALA A 57 2.30 0.38 -26.18
N LEU A 58 1.43 0.20 -25.17
CA LEU A 58 0.32 -0.74 -25.17
C LEU A 58 -1.01 -0.08 -25.61
N CYS A 59 -1.05 1.23 -25.86
CA CYS A 59 -2.25 1.92 -26.33
C CYS A 59 -2.45 1.71 -27.84
N LYS A 60 -3.71 1.62 -28.28
CA LYS A 60 -4.07 1.58 -29.71
C LYS A 60 -3.84 2.92 -30.42
N LYS A 61 -3.82 4.03 -29.67
CA LYS A 61 -3.68 5.40 -30.17
C LYS A 61 -2.31 5.95 -29.79
N GLU A 62 -1.64 6.64 -30.72
CA GLU A 62 -0.34 7.27 -30.48
C GLU A 62 -0.44 8.51 -29.58
N ASN A 63 -1.55 9.27 -29.72
CA ASN A 63 -1.83 10.44 -28.88
C ASN A 63 -3.26 10.30 -28.34
N ASP A 64 -3.40 10.12 -27.04
CA ASP A 64 -4.69 9.99 -26.39
C ASP A 64 -4.91 11.14 -25.40
N ASP A 65 -5.85 12.04 -25.77
CA ASP A 65 -6.28 13.15 -24.91
C ASP A 65 -7.29 12.67 -23.85
N ASN A 66 -7.47 11.35 -23.70
CA ASN A 66 -8.35 10.71 -22.74
C ASN A 66 -7.61 9.61 -21.96
N ALA A 67 -6.40 9.91 -21.53
CA ALA A 67 -5.57 8.99 -20.75
C ALA A 67 -6.14 8.76 -19.34
N ILE A 68 -5.74 7.66 -18.73
CA ILE A 68 -6.08 7.32 -17.34
C ILE A 68 -4.83 7.16 -16.50
N LEU A 69 -4.88 7.65 -15.27
CA LEU A 69 -3.84 7.45 -14.26
C LEU A 69 -4.33 6.44 -13.22
N LEU A 70 -3.65 5.31 -13.09
CA LEU A 70 -3.85 4.35 -12.02
C LEU A 70 -2.85 4.64 -10.91
N SER A 71 -3.32 4.85 -9.70
CA SER A 71 -2.49 5.22 -8.55
C SER A 71 -2.58 4.16 -7.45
N ALA A 72 -1.44 3.72 -6.93
CA ALA A 72 -1.31 2.90 -5.73
C ALA A 72 -0.12 3.42 -4.92
N HIS A 73 -0.13 3.32 -3.59
CA HIS A 73 1.02 3.79 -2.83
C HIS A 73 1.97 2.66 -2.41
N ILE A 74 3.26 2.99 -2.30
CA ILE A 74 4.33 2.07 -1.93
C ILE A 74 5.03 2.49 -0.62
N ASP A 75 4.65 3.63 -0.05
CA ASP A 75 5.01 3.95 1.32
C ASP A 75 4.10 3.21 2.31
N THR A 76 4.59 3.04 3.50
CA THR A 76 3.92 2.29 4.55
C THR A 76 3.87 3.08 5.84
N LEU A 77 3.05 2.63 6.75
CA LEU A 77 3.15 3.02 8.15
C LEU A 77 4.52 2.64 8.73
N GLY A 78 4.94 3.36 9.75
CA GLY A 78 6.16 3.09 10.47
C GLY A 78 6.26 3.95 11.72
N ALA A 79 7.46 4.09 12.24
CA ALA A 79 7.74 5.00 13.36
C ALA A 79 9.12 5.66 13.23
N MET A 80 9.37 6.64 14.06
CA MET A 80 10.67 7.30 14.20
C MET A 80 11.07 7.41 15.66
N VAL A 81 12.37 7.33 15.93
CA VAL A 81 12.93 7.56 17.26
C VAL A 81 12.66 9.01 17.65
N ALA A 82 11.88 9.20 18.72
CA ALA A 82 11.62 10.51 19.30
C ALA A 82 12.56 10.85 20.45
N GLU A 83 13.06 9.82 21.17
CA GLU A 83 13.97 9.97 22.29
C GLU A 83 14.77 8.70 22.53
N VAL A 84 16.07 8.85 22.77
CA VAL A 84 16.90 7.80 23.36
C VAL A 84 16.87 7.98 24.87
N LYS A 85 16.19 7.08 25.58
CA LYS A 85 15.98 7.13 27.03
C LYS A 85 17.27 6.90 27.80
N GLY A 86 17.33 7.34 29.06
CA GLY A 86 18.47 7.11 29.95
C GLY A 86 18.82 5.63 30.16
N SER A 87 17.86 4.73 29.98
CA SER A 87 18.02 3.26 30.02
C SER A 87 18.60 2.64 28.73
N GLY A 88 18.81 3.43 27.68
CA GLY A 88 19.19 2.94 26.34
C GLY A 88 18.01 2.53 25.46
N ARG A 89 16.80 2.41 25.99
CA ARG A 89 15.59 2.10 25.22
C ARG A 89 15.11 3.29 24.42
N LEU A 90 14.26 3.06 23.40
CA LEU A 90 13.81 4.13 22.51
C LEU A 90 12.33 4.43 22.71
N ARG A 91 12.00 5.68 22.95
CA ARG A 91 10.65 6.19 22.76
C ARG A 91 10.47 6.51 21.27
N VAL A 92 9.37 6.08 20.68
CA VAL A 92 9.10 6.28 19.26
C VAL A 92 7.79 7.06 19.05
N ARG A 93 7.63 7.63 17.86
CA ARG A 93 6.39 8.25 17.38
C ARG A 93 6.02 7.66 16.03
N PRO A 94 4.72 7.49 15.76
CA PRO A 94 4.27 6.90 14.51
C PRO A 94 4.53 7.82 13.32
N VAL A 95 4.72 7.20 12.16
CA VAL A 95 4.61 7.80 10.84
C VAL A 95 3.33 7.24 10.23
N GLY A 96 2.40 8.11 9.84
CA GLY A 96 1.05 7.72 9.45
C GLY A 96 0.20 7.20 10.61
N GLY A 97 -0.81 6.42 10.30
CA GLY A 97 -1.81 5.91 11.24
C GLY A 97 -1.42 4.67 12.04
N LEU A 98 -0.13 4.37 12.23
CA LEU A 98 0.32 3.19 12.98
C LEU A 98 -0.12 3.24 14.44
N SER A 99 -0.79 2.18 14.90
CA SER A 99 -1.30 2.07 16.27
C SER A 99 -0.36 1.26 17.16
N ALA A 100 -0.04 1.79 18.34
CA ALA A 100 0.86 1.14 19.29
C ALA A 100 0.36 -0.24 19.75
N PHE A 101 -0.97 -0.41 19.94
CA PHE A 101 -1.54 -1.70 20.36
C PHE A 101 -1.41 -2.81 19.31
N ASN A 102 -1.26 -2.45 18.02
CA ASN A 102 -1.03 -3.41 16.92
C ASN A 102 0.45 -3.80 16.78
N THR A 103 1.35 -3.15 17.52
CA THR A 103 2.81 -3.31 17.37
C THR A 103 3.50 -3.88 18.60
N GLU A 104 2.80 -3.99 19.73
CA GLU A 104 3.34 -4.64 20.92
C GLU A 104 3.79 -6.08 20.58
N THR A 105 4.98 -6.46 21.02
CA THR A 105 5.67 -7.74 20.76
C THR A 105 6.20 -7.94 19.34
N GLU A 106 6.10 -6.95 18.45
CA GLU A 106 6.63 -7.08 17.10
C GLU A 106 8.12 -6.77 17.03
N PHE A 107 8.83 -7.53 16.20
CA PHE A 107 10.21 -7.23 15.82
C PHE A 107 10.26 -5.94 15.02
N VAL A 108 11.31 -5.17 15.25
CA VAL A 108 11.58 -3.94 14.52
C VAL A 108 13.02 -3.85 14.06
N LYS A 109 13.23 -3.06 13.00
CA LYS A 109 14.54 -2.60 12.56
C LYS A 109 14.64 -1.10 12.77
N VAL A 110 15.72 -0.65 13.37
CA VAL A 110 16.08 0.76 13.52
C VAL A 110 17.15 1.09 12.49
N TYR A 111 16.86 2.02 11.58
CA TYR A 111 17.79 2.46 10.54
C TYR A 111 18.54 3.71 10.97
N THR A 112 19.86 3.61 11.08
CA THR A 112 20.73 4.72 11.43
C THR A 112 21.08 5.56 10.20
N ARG A 113 21.51 6.83 10.41
CA ARG A 113 21.86 7.71 9.28
C ARG A 113 23.15 7.31 8.57
N ASP A 114 24.02 6.53 9.21
CA ASP A 114 25.23 5.97 8.64
C ASP A 114 25.00 4.61 7.90
N GLY A 115 23.72 4.23 7.73
CA GLY A 115 23.30 3.07 6.92
C GLY A 115 23.36 1.73 7.65
N LYS A 116 23.52 1.72 8.97
CA LYS A 116 23.41 0.49 9.76
C LYS A 116 21.96 0.20 10.13
N THR A 117 21.69 -1.08 10.39
CA THR A 117 20.43 -1.56 10.92
C THR A 117 20.66 -2.20 12.27
N VAL A 118 19.86 -1.80 13.26
CA VAL A 118 19.86 -2.39 14.61
C VAL A 118 18.49 -3.00 14.85
N GLU A 119 18.44 -4.25 15.31
CA GLU A 119 17.20 -4.97 15.59
C GLU A 119 16.71 -4.71 17.01
N GLY A 120 15.43 -4.93 17.24
CA GLY A 120 14.79 -4.79 18.54
C GLY A 120 13.36 -5.26 18.54
N THR A 121 12.68 -5.05 19.66
CA THR A 121 11.28 -5.43 19.84
C THR A 121 10.50 -4.29 20.46
N LEU A 122 9.27 -4.04 19.98
CA LEU A 122 8.32 -3.14 20.62
C LEU A 122 7.69 -3.83 21.83
N GLN A 123 7.84 -3.21 23.02
CA GLN A 123 7.33 -3.73 24.28
C GLN A 123 6.66 -2.61 25.09
N LEU A 124 5.77 -3.00 26.00
CA LEU A 124 5.37 -2.10 27.08
C LEU A 124 6.60 -1.63 27.87
N CYS A 125 6.60 -0.39 28.35
CA CYS A 125 7.69 0.12 29.17
C CYS A 125 7.94 -0.72 30.43
N ASP A 126 6.90 -1.36 30.97
CA ASP A 126 6.96 -2.32 32.08
C ASP A 126 6.15 -3.57 31.72
N ALA A 127 6.75 -4.44 30.90
CA ALA A 127 6.07 -5.53 30.22
C ALA A 127 5.97 -6.84 31.03
N SER A 128 6.74 -6.99 32.15
CA SER A 128 6.80 -8.26 32.86
C SER A 128 5.59 -8.48 33.78
N ALA A 129 4.75 -9.46 33.45
CA ALA A 129 3.58 -9.81 34.25
C ALA A 129 3.92 -10.29 35.69
N HIS A 130 5.13 -10.79 35.92
CA HIS A 130 5.59 -11.21 37.25
C HIS A 130 6.07 -10.05 38.12
N VAL A 131 6.28 -8.87 37.54
CA VAL A 131 6.75 -7.66 38.23
C VAL A 131 5.66 -6.60 38.25
N ASN A 132 4.97 -6.41 37.12
CA ASN A 132 3.90 -5.43 36.95
C ASN A 132 2.52 -6.11 37.04
N GLY A 133 1.88 -6.05 38.19
CA GLY A 133 0.51 -6.59 38.38
C GLY A 133 -0.57 -5.87 37.56
N GLY A 134 -0.26 -4.69 37.02
CA GLY A 134 -1.15 -3.87 36.17
C GLY A 134 -0.95 -4.06 34.67
N VAL A 135 -0.07 -4.98 34.22
CA VAL A 135 0.29 -5.12 32.80
C VAL A 135 -0.92 -5.32 31.88
N ASN A 136 -1.94 -6.08 32.31
CA ASN A 136 -3.13 -6.36 31.52
C ASN A 136 -4.08 -5.13 31.38
N SER A 137 -4.00 -4.18 32.28
CA SER A 137 -4.80 -2.95 32.28
C SER A 137 -4.02 -1.73 31.78
N SER A 138 -2.74 -1.88 31.49
CA SER A 138 -1.90 -0.79 30.94
C SER A 138 -2.41 -0.38 29.56
N VAL A 139 -2.53 0.92 29.33
CA VAL A 139 -2.92 1.46 28.02
C VAL A 139 -1.78 1.25 27.02
N ARG A 140 -2.12 0.64 25.86
CA ARG A 140 -1.17 0.47 24.75
C ARG A 140 -1.22 1.71 23.85
N ASN A 141 -0.40 2.69 24.17
CA ASN A 141 -0.20 3.92 23.38
C ASN A 141 1.29 4.21 23.24
N TRP A 142 1.64 5.20 22.42
CA TRP A 142 3.02 5.56 22.12
C TRP A 142 3.81 6.17 23.29
N ASP A 143 3.18 6.46 24.40
CA ASP A 143 3.86 6.89 25.63
C ASP A 143 4.20 5.69 26.54
N ASN A 144 3.49 4.56 26.36
CA ASN A 144 3.64 3.35 27.18
C ASN A 144 4.30 2.19 26.43
N VAL A 145 4.58 2.34 25.13
CA VAL A 145 5.30 1.35 24.31
C VAL A 145 6.67 1.93 23.91
N GLU A 146 7.70 1.11 23.96
CA GLU A 146 9.08 1.50 23.65
C GLU A 146 9.78 0.40 22.86
N VAL A 147 10.85 0.74 22.13
CA VAL A 147 11.75 -0.25 21.52
C VAL A 147 12.81 -0.67 22.53
N VAL A 148 12.89 -1.97 22.73
CA VAL A 148 13.98 -2.64 23.43
C VAL A 148 14.92 -3.19 22.37
N LEU A 149 16.17 -2.72 22.32
CA LEU A 149 17.16 -3.13 21.32
C LEU A 149 17.73 -4.51 21.66
N ASP A 150 18.03 -5.30 20.64
CA ASP A 150 18.69 -6.60 20.77
C ASP A 150 20.22 -6.44 20.83
N GLU A 151 20.65 -5.42 21.59
CA GLU A 151 22.04 -5.02 21.82
C GLU A 151 22.31 -4.84 23.31
N VAL A 152 23.58 -5.01 23.71
CA VAL A 152 23.98 -4.80 25.10
C VAL A 152 24.13 -3.31 25.37
N VAL A 153 23.02 -2.66 25.69
CA VAL A 153 22.94 -1.23 26.05
C VAL A 153 22.31 -1.06 27.42
N SER A 154 22.81 -0.14 28.20
CA SER A 154 22.32 0.19 29.55
C SER A 154 22.16 1.70 29.76
N SER A 155 22.55 2.50 28.79
CA SER A 155 22.50 3.96 28.85
C SER A 155 22.22 4.58 27.49
N ALA A 156 21.78 5.83 27.48
CA ALA A 156 21.65 6.61 26.26
C ALA A 156 22.99 6.75 25.50
N ALA A 157 24.12 6.74 26.20
CA ALA A 157 25.42 6.82 25.58
C ALA A 157 25.75 5.54 24.76
N ASP A 158 25.42 4.37 25.31
CA ASP A 158 25.63 3.09 24.62
C ASP A 158 24.81 3.05 23.33
N THR A 159 23.54 3.40 23.40
CA THR A 159 22.63 3.42 22.25
C THR A 159 23.09 4.41 21.17
N LYS A 160 23.52 5.61 21.57
CA LYS A 160 24.08 6.60 20.63
C LYS A 160 25.37 6.13 19.98
N ALA A 161 26.19 5.33 20.67
CA ALA A 161 27.40 4.74 20.11
C ALA A 161 27.10 3.74 18.98
N LEU A 162 25.88 3.16 18.93
CA LEU A 162 25.39 2.35 17.80
C LEU A 162 25.00 3.19 16.58
N GLY A 163 24.97 4.52 16.69
CA GLY A 163 24.54 5.44 15.65
C GLY A 163 23.03 5.80 15.71
N ILE A 164 22.33 5.34 16.77
CA ILE A 164 20.90 5.62 16.94
C ILE A 164 20.72 6.98 17.60
N GLU A 165 19.93 7.82 16.95
CA GLU A 165 19.57 9.16 17.43
C GLU A 165 18.11 9.51 17.06
N ASN A 166 17.62 10.63 17.55
CA ASN A 166 16.28 11.11 17.20
C ASN A 166 16.13 11.28 15.69
N GLY A 167 15.00 10.82 15.16
CA GLY A 167 14.72 10.84 13.72
C GLY A 167 15.23 9.62 12.95
N CYS A 168 15.89 8.64 13.58
CA CYS A 168 16.09 7.32 12.97
C CYS A 168 14.76 6.62 12.73
N TYR A 169 14.59 5.97 11.55
CA TYR A 169 13.38 5.22 11.24
C TYR A 169 13.31 3.92 12.02
N VAL A 170 12.09 3.53 12.38
CA VAL A 170 11.77 2.27 13.03
C VAL A 170 10.71 1.55 12.20
N CYS A 171 11.07 0.43 11.61
CA CYS A 171 10.24 -0.35 10.72
C CYS A 171 9.78 -1.61 11.43
N VAL A 172 8.46 -1.85 11.45
CA VAL A 172 7.86 -3.02 12.07
C VAL A 172 7.83 -4.18 11.07
N ASN A 173 8.18 -5.37 11.52
CA ASN A 173 8.20 -6.56 10.66
C ASN A 173 6.82 -6.82 10.03
N PRO A 174 6.72 -6.98 8.70
CA PRO A 174 5.46 -7.24 8.00
C PRO A 174 4.85 -8.62 8.30
N ARG A 175 5.64 -9.62 8.69
CA ARG A 175 5.23 -11.01 8.97
C ARG A 175 4.39 -11.63 7.84
N THR A 176 4.83 -11.50 6.62
CA THR A 176 4.10 -11.94 5.44
C THR A 176 3.90 -13.46 5.40
N VAL A 177 2.65 -13.90 5.27
CA VAL A 177 2.26 -15.31 5.14
C VAL A 177 1.16 -15.43 4.08
N ILE A 178 1.36 -16.30 3.09
CA ILE A 178 0.32 -16.72 2.15
C ILE A 178 -0.03 -18.16 2.46
N THR A 179 -1.32 -18.44 2.73
CA THR A 179 -1.81 -19.77 3.08
C THR A 179 -2.14 -20.58 1.84
N GLU A 180 -2.17 -21.90 1.96
CA GLU A 180 -2.62 -22.81 0.88
C GLU A 180 -4.07 -22.55 0.47
N SER A 181 -4.90 -22.05 1.38
CA SER A 181 -6.30 -21.67 1.10
C SER A 181 -6.46 -20.29 0.46
N GLY A 182 -5.36 -19.63 0.09
CA GLY A 182 -5.36 -18.37 -0.64
C GLY A 182 -5.41 -17.10 0.21
N TYR A 183 -5.43 -17.19 1.55
CA TYR A 183 -5.36 -15.98 2.38
C TYR A 183 -3.96 -15.39 2.40
N ILE A 184 -3.90 -14.08 2.24
CA ILE A 184 -2.70 -13.25 2.30
C ILE A 184 -2.73 -12.50 3.63
N LYS A 185 -1.73 -12.68 4.46
CA LYS A 185 -1.61 -12.00 5.75
C LYS A 185 -0.28 -11.30 5.84
N SER A 186 -0.30 -10.00 6.12
CA SER A 186 0.90 -9.19 6.30
C SER A 186 0.50 -7.84 6.90
N ARG A 187 1.44 -7.09 7.46
CA ARG A 187 1.31 -5.63 7.53
C ARG A 187 1.56 -5.08 6.13
N TYR A 188 1.05 -3.89 5.86
CA TYR A 188 1.36 -3.12 4.65
C TYR A 188 0.82 -3.74 3.35
N LEU A 189 -0.27 -4.55 3.42
CA LEU A 189 -1.09 -4.86 2.26
C LEU A 189 -1.73 -3.57 1.72
N ASP A 190 -2.03 -2.66 2.62
CA ASP A 190 -2.25 -1.25 2.42
C ASP A 190 -0.89 -0.55 2.20
N ASP A 191 -0.48 -0.17 0.96
CA ASP A 191 -1.17 -0.50 -0.31
C ASP A 191 -0.26 -1.25 -1.30
N LYS A 192 0.78 -1.93 -0.77
CA LYS A 192 1.68 -2.76 -1.58
C LYS A 192 0.95 -3.89 -2.31
N LEU A 193 -0.24 -4.30 -1.81
CA LEU A 193 -1.07 -5.28 -2.50
C LEU A 193 -1.56 -4.74 -3.84
N SER A 194 -2.05 -3.50 -3.87
CA SER A 194 -2.52 -2.88 -5.11
C SER A 194 -1.37 -2.54 -6.06
N ALA A 195 -0.21 -2.17 -5.54
CA ALA A 195 0.98 -2.01 -6.36
C ALA A 195 1.36 -3.34 -7.06
N ALA A 196 1.31 -4.47 -6.35
CA ALA A 196 1.53 -5.79 -6.94
C ALA A 196 0.42 -6.18 -7.93
N ILE A 197 -0.85 -5.84 -7.66
CA ILE A 197 -1.99 -6.02 -8.58
C ILE A 197 -1.75 -5.27 -9.89
N LEU A 198 -1.31 -4.01 -9.84
CA LEU A 198 -1.04 -3.21 -11.02
C LEU A 198 0.14 -3.74 -11.84
N LEU A 199 1.18 -4.28 -11.20
CA LEU A 199 2.27 -5.00 -11.90
C LEU A 199 1.79 -6.31 -12.53
N GLY A 200 0.95 -7.08 -11.83
CA GLY A 200 0.31 -8.29 -12.35
C GLY A 200 -0.61 -7.99 -13.53
N PHE A 201 -1.37 -6.91 -13.47
CA PHE A 201 -2.19 -6.42 -14.57
C PHE A 201 -1.34 -5.97 -15.77
N THR A 202 -0.26 -5.23 -15.52
CA THR A 202 0.69 -4.82 -16.58
C THR A 202 1.28 -6.05 -17.27
N LYS A 203 1.73 -7.05 -16.49
CA LYS A 203 2.21 -8.32 -17.05
C LYS A 203 1.16 -9.03 -17.91
N TYR A 204 -0.10 -9.05 -17.45
CA TYR A 204 -1.20 -9.62 -18.22
C TYR A 204 -1.36 -8.93 -19.59
N LEU A 205 -1.28 -7.61 -19.65
CA LEU A 205 -1.34 -6.86 -20.92
C LEU A 205 -0.16 -7.22 -21.84
N VAL A 206 1.05 -7.26 -21.30
CA VAL A 206 2.29 -7.54 -22.05
C VAL A 206 2.30 -8.98 -22.57
N ASP A 207 2.09 -9.96 -21.71
CA ASP A 207 2.18 -11.39 -22.07
C ASP A 207 1.14 -11.82 -23.10
N ASN A 208 -0.03 -11.18 -23.08
CA ASN A 208 -1.11 -11.48 -24.02
C ASN A 208 -1.15 -10.52 -25.22
N ASN A 209 -0.17 -9.61 -25.32
CA ASN A 209 -0.09 -8.57 -26.37
C ASN A 209 -1.40 -7.78 -26.52
N ILE A 210 -2.02 -7.44 -25.38
CA ILE A 210 -3.27 -6.69 -25.31
C ILE A 210 -2.98 -5.21 -25.55
N LYS A 211 -3.78 -4.60 -26.43
CA LYS A 211 -3.76 -3.15 -26.68
C LYS A 211 -4.94 -2.49 -26.00
N THR A 212 -4.66 -1.52 -25.15
CA THR A 212 -5.68 -0.76 -24.44
C THR A 212 -6.33 0.30 -25.32
N ASP A 213 -7.57 0.67 -25.02
CA ASP A 213 -8.32 1.69 -25.77
C ASP A 213 -7.89 3.11 -25.34
N ARG A 214 -7.28 3.23 -24.17
CA ARG A 214 -6.79 4.48 -23.58
C ARG A 214 -5.33 4.34 -23.21
N HIS A 215 -4.58 5.45 -23.25
CA HIS A 215 -3.24 5.53 -22.69
C HIS A 215 -3.32 5.38 -21.18
N ILE A 216 -2.56 4.46 -20.62
CA ILE A 216 -2.50 4.20 -19.19
C ILE A 216 -1.17 4.68 -18.64
N TYR A 217 -1.25 5.47 -17.59
CA TYR A 217 -0.12 5.73 -16.70
C TYR A 217 -0.36 5.00 -15.37
N ILE A 218 0.70 4.49 -14.77
CA ILE A 218 0.67 3.95 -13.40
C ILE A 218 1.59 4.80 -12.54
N HIS A 219 1.05 5.34 -11.46
CA HIS A 219 1.83 6.11 -10.49
C HIS A 219 1.87 5.38 -9.15
N PHE A 220 3.01 4.77 -8.84
CA PHE A 220 3.28 4.31 -7.49
C PHE A 220 3.72 5.52 -6.66
N THR A 221 2.86 5.97 -5.78
CA THR A 221 3.09 7.15 -4.97
C THR A 221 3.85 6.84 -3.69
N THR A 222 4.32 7.89 -3.07
CA THR A 222 4.85 7.92 -1.70
C THR A 222 4.23 9.12 -0.97
N TYR A 223 4.20 9.09 0.36
CA TYR A 223 3.51 10.08 1.20
C TYR A 223 1.98 10.01 1.15
N GLU A 224 1.40 8.89 0.71
CA GLU A 224 -0.05 8.68 0.81
C GLU A 224 -0.47 8.64 2.28
N GLU A 225 0.20 7.85 3.11
CA GLU A 225 -0.05 7.63 4.53
C GLU A 225 -0.02 8.90 5.42
N VAL A 226 0.44 9.99 4.84
CA VAL A 226 0.46 11.33 5.46
C VAL A 226 -0.31 12.37 4.62
N GLY A 227 -1.12 11.92 3.66
CA GLY A 227 -2.17 12.68 2.99
C GLY A 227 -1.73 13.56 1.83
N HIS A 228 -0.60 13.28 1.14
CA HIS A 228 -0.19 14.07 -0.02
C HIS A 228 0.59 13.30 -1.11
N GLY A 229 0.29 12.01 -1.30
CA GLY A 229 0.97 11.15 -2.30
C GLY A 229 0.82 11.67 -3.72
N ALA A 230 -0.39 11.66 -4.27
CA ALA A 230 -0.68 12.08 -5.65
C ALA A 230 -0.90 13.59 -5.83
N ALA A 231 -0.46 14.42 -4.90
CA ALA A 231 -0.76 15.86 -4.90
C ALA A 231 -0.15 16.65 -6.06
N GLY A 232 0.86 16.15 -6.75
CA GLY A 232 1.67 16.98 -7.67
C GLY A 232 2.02 16.38 -9.02
N ILE A 233 1.52 15.19 -9.37
CA ILE A 233 1.85 14.51 -10.64
C ILE A 233 0.57 14.12 -11.36
N CYS A 234 0.36 14.73 -12.53
CA CYS A 234 -0.68 14.36 -13.48
C CYS A 234 -0.10 14.50 -14.88
N PRO A 235 0.13 13.39 -15.61
CA PRO A 235 0.60 13.46 -17.00
C PRO A 235 -0.40 14.18 -17.91
N ALA A 236 0.10 14.79 -18.98
CA ALA A 236 -0.75 15.45 -19.97
C ALA A 236 -1.75 14.48 -20.60
N GLY A 237 -2.96 14.93 -20.88
CA GLY A 237 -4.02 14.13 -21.49
C GLY A 237 -4.78 13.23 -20.50
N VAL A 238 -4.38 13.15 -19.24
CA VAL A 238 -5.13 12.41 -18.22
C VAL A 238 -6.44 13.11 -17.91
N THR A 239 -7.55 12.38 -17.98
CA THR A 239 -8.91 12.84 -17.69
C THR A 239 -9.55 12.10 -16.52
N GLU A 240 -9.01 10.94 -16.18
CA GLU A 240 -9.48 10.10 -15.07
C GLU A 240 -8.31 9.62 -14.21
N ILE A 241 -8.54 9.58 -12.91
CA ILE A 241 -7.64 8.92 -11.97
C ILE A 241 -8.38 7.83 -11.21
N PHE A 242 -7.81 6.63 -11.17
CA PHE A 242 -8.26 5.55 -10.28
C PHE A 242 -7.26 5.38 -9.15
N GLY A 243 -7.72 5.55 -7.92
CA GLY A 243 -7.06 4.95 -6.78
C GLY A 243 -7.25 3.44 -6.87
N VAL A 244 -6.17 2.71 -7.01
CA VAL A 244 -6.17 1.27 -6.80
C VAL A 244 -5.56 1.08 -5.43
N ASP A 245 -6.44 1.02 -4.44
CA ASP A 245 -6.09 1.07 -3.03
C ASP A 245 -7.05 0.16 -2.27
N MET A 246 -6.67 -0.33 -1.10
CA MET A 246 -7.38 -1.39 -0.42
C MET A 246 -8.85 -1.05 -0.16
N GLY A 247 -9.74 -2.05 -0.37
CA GLY A 247 -11.13 -1.97 0.04
C GLY A 247 -11.30 -2.30 1.52
N CYS A 248 -12.03 -1.48 2.28
CA CYS A 248 -12.28 -1.74 3.68
C CYS A 248 -13.16 -2.97 3.89
N VAL A 249 -12.73 -3.87 4.79
CA VAL A 249 -13.53 -5.00 5.26
C VAL A 249 -13.84 -4.79 6.74
N GLY A 250 -15.12 -4.79 7.10
CA GLY A 250 -15.50 -4.56 8.49
C GLY A 250 -17.00 -4.56 8.72
N ASN A 251 -17.39 -4.37 9.97
CA ASN A 251 -18.82 -4.36 10.34
C ASN A 251 -19.56 -3.18 9.69
N GLY A 252 -20.66 -3.48 9.02
CA GLY A 252 -21.47 -2.48 8.31
C GLY A 252 -21.07 -2.29 6.85
N LEU A 253 -20.02 -2.97 6.37
CA LEU A 253 -19.60 -3.03 4.96
C LEU A 253 -19.99 -4.37 4.35
N THR A 254 -20.10 -4.41 3.02
CA THR A 254 -20.49 -5.63 2.27
C THR A 254 -19.29 -6.35 1.66
N CYS A 255 -18.15 -5.65 1.50
CA CYS A 255 -16.92 -6.23 0.98
C CYS A 255 -16.32 -7.23 1.97
N THR A 256 -15.85 -8.36 1.45
CA THR A 256 -14.95 -9.30 2.15
C THR A 256 -13.58 -9.29 1.49
N GLU A 257 -12.64 -10.08 2.00
CA GLU A 257 -11.30 -10.20 1.41
C GLU A 257 -11.31 -10.80 -0.02
N ARG A 258 -12.45 -11.33 -0.47
CA ARG A 258 -12.57 -12.09 -1.72
C ARG A 258 -13.12 -11.28 -2.90
N GLU A 259 -13.69 -10.12 -2.65
CA GLU A 259 -14.24 -9.24 -3.69
C GLU A 259 -13.26 -8.12 -4.06
N VAL A 260 -13.46 -7.54 -5.25
CA VAL A 260 -13.02 -6.18 -5.51
C VAL A 260 -14.01 -5.20 -4.90
N SER A 261 -13.52 -4.26 -4.11
CA SER A 261 -14.31 -3.15 -3.61
C SER A 261 -14.40 -2.05 -4.66
N ILE A 262 -15.60 -1.48 -4.81
CA ILE A 262 -15.87 -0.25 -5.56
C ILE A 262 -16.34 0.77 -4.52
N CYS A 263 -15.54 1.79 -4.24
CA CYS A 263 -15.88 2.80 -3.26
C CYS A 263 -16.87 3.82 -3.86
N ALA A 264 -18.03 3.97 -3.26
CA ALA A 264 -19.01 4.96 -3.70
C ALA A 264 -18.72 6.36 -3.12
N ALA A 265 -18.20 6.42 -1.90
CA ALA A 265 -17.78 7.64 -1.23
C ALA A 265 -16.78 7.31 -0.10
N ASP A 266 -15.87 8.24 0.18
CA ASP A 266 -14.99 8.20 1.34
C ASP A 266 -15.14 9.45 2.23
N GLY A 267 -14.23 9.66 3.17
CA GLY A 267 -14.20 10.84 4.02
C GLY A 267 -13.99 12.15 3.28
N SER A 268 -13.54 12.11 2.02
CA SER A 268 -13.35 13.28 1.15
C SER A 268 -14.61 13.64 0.33
N GLY A 269 -15.56 12.70 0.20
CA GLY A 269 -16.79 12.87 -0.54
C GLY A 269 -17.11 11.72 -1.51
N PRO A 270 -18.13 11.90 -2.38
CA PRO A 270 -18.51 10.88 -3.36
C PRO A 270 -17.51 10.84 -4.53
N TYR A 271 -17.30 9.64 -5.04
CA TYR A 271 -16.61 9.37 -6.29
C TYR A 271 -17.50 9.61 -7.50
N ASP A 272 -16.94 9.65 -8.71
CA ASP A 272 -17.71 9.86 -9.94
C ASP A 272 -18.80 8.80 -10.12
N TYR A 273 -20.05 9.25 -10.21
CA TYR A 273 -21.22 8.38 -10.26
C TYR A 273 -21.27 7.52 -11.52
N ASP A 274 -20.93 8.09 -12.69
CA ASP A 274 -21.02 7.38 -13.96
C ASP A 274 -19.92 6.32 -14.07
N ILE A 275 -18.72 6.61 -13.56
CA ILE A 275 -17.64 5.62 -13.46
C ILE A 275 -18.06 4.47 -12.57
N ASN A 276 -18.61 4.75 -11.39
CA ASN A 276 -19.06 3.71 -10.46
C ASN A 276 -20.18 2.85 -11.07
N CYS A 277 -21.14 3.48 -11.77
CA CYS A 277 -22.17 2.74 -12.50
C CYS A 277 -21.57 1.81 -13.56
N LYS A 278 -20.58 2.30 -14.31
CA LYS A 278 -19.89 1.49 -15.34
C LYS A 278 -19.10 0.34 -14.73
N LEU A 279 -18.40 0.54 -13.63
CA LEU A 279 -17.68 -0.52 -12.92
C LEU A 279 -18.62 -1.62 -12.45
N VAL A 280 -19.78 -1.26 -11.88
CA VAL A 280 -20.81 -2.21 -11.43
C VAL A 280 -21.43 -2.98 -12.64
N GLU A 281 -21.71 -2.28 -13.74
CA GLU A 281 -22.20 -2.89 -14.97
C GLU A 281 -21.22 -3.96 -15.50
N LEU A 282 -19.92 -3.60 -15.57
CA LEU A 282 -18.87 -4.50 -16.04
C LEU A 282 -18.66 -5.69 -15.09
N ALA A 283 -18.69 -5.45 -13.78
CA ALA A 283 -18.58 -6.53 -12.81
C ALA A 283 -19.71 -7.56 -12.96
N LYS A 284 -20.94 -7.10 -13.15
CA LYS A 284 -22.09 -7.97 -13.41
C LYS A 284 -21.97 -8.71 -14.77
N LYS A 285 -21.56 -7.99 -15.80
CA LYS A 285 -21.44 -8.54 -17.16
C LYS A 285 -20.43 -9.69 -17.25
N HIS A 286 -19.33 -9.56 -16.50
CA HIS A 286 -18.19 -10.49 -16.55
C HIS A 286 -18.10 -11.42 -15.33
N ASP A 287 -19.17 -11.52 -14.53
CA ASP A 287 -19.24 -12.36 -13.32
C ASP A 287 -18.06 -12.16 -12.37
N ILE A 288 -17.70 -10.89 -12.14
CA ILE A 288 -16.61 -10.49 -11.23
C ILE A 288 -17.18 -10.33 -9.84
N GLY A 289 -16.58 -10.95 -8.82
CA GLY A 289 -16.95 -10.77 -7.43
C GLY A 289 -16.63 -9.34 -6.97
N TYR A 290 -17.66 -8.56 -6.63
CA TYR A 290 -17.52 -7.16 -6.24
C TYR A 290 -18.42 -6.79 -5.07
N ALA A 291 -18.04 -5.71 -4.37
CA ALA A 291 -18.88 -5.02 -3.39
C ALA A 291 -18.86 -3.51 -3.65
N VAL A 292 -19.95 -2.83 -3.25
CA VAL A 292 -20.03 -1.36 -3.31
C VAL A 292 -20.29 -0.84 -1.90
N ASP A 293 -19.35 -0.05 -1.37
CA ASP A 293 -19.42 0.46 0.00
C ASP A 293 -19.03 1.95 0.10
N MET A 294 -19.21 2.53 1.28
CA MET A 294 -18.77 3.88 1.63
C MET A 294 -17.87 3.82 2.87
N TYR A 295 -16.74 4.53 2.86
CA TYR A 295 -15.74 4.51 3.92
C TYR A 295 -15.64 5.88 4.61
N ILE A 296 -16.26 6.06 5.76
CA ILE A 296 -16.36 7.38 6.43
C ILE A 296 -14.99 7.89 6.93
N MET A 297 -14.09 6.96 7.33
CA MET A 297 -12.79 7.29 7.93
C MET A 297 -11.63 6.88 7.01
N TYR A 298 -11.75 7.20 5.74
CA TYR A 298 -10.82 6.79 4.69
C TYR A 298 -10.61 7.94 3.71
N SER A 299 -9.45 8.04 3.12
CA SER A 299 -9.15 8.84 1.93
C SER A 299 -8.00 8.17 1.18
N SER A 300 -7.89 8.42 -0.12
CA SER A 300 -6.81 7.86 -0.94
C SER A 300 -6.22 8.92 -1.86
N ASP A 301 -5.16 8.59 -2.54
CA ASP A 301 -4.43 9.47 -3.45
C ASP A 301 -5.30 10.12 -4.53
N CYS A 302 -6.29 9.39 -5.07
CA CYS A 302 -7.20 9.97 -6.06
C CYS A 302 -8.02 11.14 -5.49
N SER A 303 -8.43 11.05 -4.22
CA SER A 303 -9.12 12.15 -3.52
C SER A 303 -8.22 13.37 -3.31
N VAL A 304 -6.90 13.15 -3.19
CA VAL A 304 -5.92 14.24 -3.08
C VAL A 304 -5.63 14.86 -4.45
N ALA A 305 -5.50 14.04 -5.50
CA ALA A 305 -5.23 14.50 -6.85
C ALA A 305 -6.31 15.44 -7.38
N VAL A 306 -7.59 15.11 -7.20
CA VAL A 306 -8.71 15.92 -7.70
C VAL A 306 -8.89 17.27 -7.00
N ARG A 307 -8.16 17.52 -5.92
CA ARG A 307 -8.09 18.86 -5.31
C ARG A 307 -7.17 19.82 -6.10
N ASN A 308 -6.27 19.26 -6.91
CA ASN A 308 -5.26 19.99 -7.66
C ASN A 308 -5.50 19.95 -9.17
N PHE A 309 -6.19 18.91 -9.65
CA PHE A 309 -6.40 18.66 -11.07
C PHE A 309 -7.90 18.45 -11.35
N ASP A 310 -8.39 18.92 -12.48
CA ASP A 310 -9.77 18.71 -12.93
C ASP A 310 -9.89 17.33 -13.58
N LEU A 311 -10.14 16.31 -12.75
CA LEU A 311 -10.21 14.90 -13.14
C LEU A 311 -11.48 14.24 -12.61
N ARG A 312 -12.01 13.29 -13.36
CA ARG A 312 -12.95 12.30 -12.83
C ARG A 312 -12.18 11.27 -12.01
N HIS A 313 -12.79 10.72 -10.96
CA HIS A 313 -12.06 9.81 -10.08
C HIS A 313 -12.91 8.64 -9.59
N ALA A 314 -12.25 7.51 -9.39
CA ALA A 314 -12.81 6.32 -8.77
C ALA A 314 -11.78 5.69 -7.83
N LEU A 315 -12.25 4.83 -6.94
CA LEU A 315 -11.44 4.05 -6.03
C LEU A 315 -11.91 2.59 -6.08
N ILE A 316 -10.99 1.70 -6.41
CA ILE A 316 -11.21 0.25 -6.40
C ILE A 316 -10.02 -0.47 -5.77
N GLY A 317 -10.23 -1.66 -5.22
CA GLY A 317 -9.12 -2.49 -4.74
C GLY A 317 -9.57 -3.78 -4.10
N ALA A 318 -8.64 -4.68 -3.84
CA ALA A 318 -8.94 -5.92 -3.13
C ALA A 318 -9.37 -5.62 -1.69
N GLY A 319 -10.34 -6.39 -1.17
CA GLY A 319 -10.75 -6.26 0.21
C GLY A 319 -9.61 -6.59 1.18
N VAL A 320 -9.38 -5.71 2.15
CA VAL A 320 -8.39 -5.88 3.22
C VAL A 320 -9.06 -5.69 4.57
N TYR A 321 -8.99 -6.72 5.42
CA TYR A 321 -9.45 -6.67 6.80
C TYR A 321 -8.31 -6.21 7.72
N ALA A 322 -8.66 -5.52 8.80
CA ALA A 322 -7.75 -5.00 9.83
C ALA A 322 -6.65 -4.08 9.29
N SER A 323 -6.99 -3.18 8.33
CA SER A 323 -6.08 -2.14 7.82
C SER A 323 -5.42 -1.34 8.96
N HIS A 324 -4.18 -0.89 8.75
CA HIS A 324 -3.28 -0.29 9.73
C HIS A 324 -2.90 -1.21 10.92
N GLY A 325 -3.20 -2.52 10.79
CA GLY A 325 -2.85 -3.54 11.78
C GLY A 325 -2.02 -4.68 11.19
N TYR A 326 -2.35 -5.92 11.59
CA TYR A 326 -1.88 -7.12 10.91
C TYR A 326 -2.98 -7.58 9.94
N GLU A 327 -2.82 -7.20 8.72
CA GLU A 327 -3.84 -7.17 7.68
C GLU A 327 -4.08 -8.54 7.05
N ARG A 328 -5.22 -8.66 6.38
CA ARG A 328 -5.67 -9.89 5.75
C ARG A 328 -6.43 -9.59 4.47
N SER A 329 -6.08 -10.30 3.40
CA SER A 329 -6.76 -10.30 2.10
C SER A 329 -6.81 -11.73 1.53
N HIS A 330 -7.29 -11.89 0.29
CA HIS A 330 -7.38 -13.18 -0.37
C HIS A 330 -7.04 -13.08 -1.86
N VAL A 331 -6.52 -14.16 -2.44
CA VAL A 331 -6.19 -14.23 -3.86
C VAL A 331 -7.38 -13.98 -4.80
N ASP A 332 -8.60 -14.29 -4.38
CA ASP A 332 -9.81 -13.98 -5.16
C ASP A 332 -10.02 -12.47 -5.29
N GLY A 333 -9.81 -11.70 -4.20
CA GLY A 333 -9.89 -10.23 -4.24
C GLY A 333 -8.85 -9.64 -5.20
N VAL A 334 -7.62 -10.17 -5.18
CA VAL A 334 -6.55 -9.82 -6.12
C VAL A 334 -6.99 -10.07 -7.57
N LEU A 335 -7.50 -11.27 -7.86
CA LEU A 335 -7.97 -11.65 -9.20
C LEU A 335 -9.17 -10.80 -9.64
N ASN A 336 -10.14 -10.56 -8.76
CA ASN A 336 -11.33 -9.77 -9.08
C ASN A 336 -10.94 -8.30 -9.37
N THR A 337 -9.95 -7.75 -8.68
CA THR A 337 -9.44 -6.39 -8.97
C THR A 337 -8.78 -6.35 -10.35
N MET A 338 -7.90 -7.30 -10.69
CA MET A 338 -7.30 -7.36 -12.03
C MET A 338 -8.34 -7.58 -13.14
N LYS A 339 -9.35 -8.42 -12.89
CA LYS A 339 -10.45 -8.64 -13.83
C LYS A 339 -11.25 -7.36 -14.06
N LEU A 340 -11.56 -6.59 -13.02
CA LEU A 340 -12.32 -5.34 -13.16
C LEU A 340 -11.52 -4.28 -13.93
N LEU A 341 -10.21 -4.16 -13.67
CA LEU A 341 -9.31 -3.30 -14.44
C LEU A 341 -9.30 -3.71 -15.93
N ALA A 342 -9.19 -5.01 -16.23
CA ALA A 342 -9.21 -5.50 -17.61
C ALA A 342 -10.56 -5.24 -18.28
N ALA A 343 -11.68 -5.45 -17.60
CA ALA A 343 -13.00 -5.16 -18.11
C ALA A 343 -13.20 -3.67 -18.43
N TYR A 344 -12.63 -2.77 -17.59
CA TYR A 344 -12.76 -1.32 -17.79
C TYR A 344 -11.85 -0.78 -18.89
N LEU A 345 -10.63 -1.29 -19.01
CA LEU A 345 -9.56 -0.70 -19.83
C LEU A 345 -9.36 -1.42 -21.19
N CYS A 346 -9.82 -2.66 -21.33
CA CYS A 346 -9.66 -3.47 -22.54
C CYS A 346 -10.81 -4.47 -22.72
N GLU A 347 -12.06 -4.02 -22.55
CA GLU A 347 -13.25 -4.87 -22.57
C GLU A 347 -13.38 -5.75 -23.84
N GLU A 348 -13.05 -5.21 -25.02
CA GLU A 348 -13.09 -5.97 -26.29
C GLU A 348 -12.15 -7.18 -26.32
N GLN A 349 -11.10 -7.15 -25.51
CA GLN A 349 -10.09 -8.20 -25.38
C GLN A 349 -10.16 -8.90 -24.01
N TYR A 350 -11.27 -8.71 -23.29
CA TYR A 350 -11.50 -9.39 -22.02
C TYR A 350 -11.50 -10.91 -22.23
N PRO A 351 -10.86 -11.71 -21.36
CA PRO A 351 -10.82 -13.15 -21.54
C PRO A 351 -12.24 -13.74 -21.49
N ASN A 352 -12.72 -14.19 -22.63
CA ASN A 352 -13.87 -15.08 -22.66
C ASN A 352 -13.35 -16.47 -22.25
N GLU A 353 -13.80 -16.97 -21.10
CA GLU A 353 -13.50 -18.33 -20.66
C GLU A 353 -14.05 -19.39 -21.63
#